data_3c9446c25bdb4cac330e8059eca4b6e2
#
_entry.id   3c9446c25bdb4cac330e8059eca4b6e2
#
_cell.length_a   1.000
_cell.length_b   1.000
_cell.length_c   1.000
_cell.angle_alpha   90.00
_cell.angle_beta   90.00
_cell.angle_gamma   90.00
#
_symmetry.space_group_name_H-M   'P 1'
#
loop_
_entity.id
_entity.type
_entity.pdbx_description
1 polymer ?
#
loop_
_entity_poly.entity_id
_entity_poly.type
_entity_poly.pdbx_seq_one_letter_code
_entity_poly.pdbx_strand_id
1 'polypeptide(L)'
;MADETSDFALGKKLFSITVPSCAICHTLKDAGSEGSVGPILDELKPNQLRVTTALNNGIGAMPPFKDKLSPEEIKAIALYVSKASTAN
;
A
#
# COMPACT_ATOMS: atom_id res chain seq x y z
N MET A 1 13.73 15.40 -5.76
CA MET A 1 13.11 14.62 -4.66
C MET A 1 11.61 14.82 -4.69
N ALA A 2 10.85 13.74 -4.72
CA ALA A 2 9.39 13.84 -4.73
C ALA A 2 8.89 14.34 -3.37
N ASP A 3 7.93 15.26 -3.37
CA ASP A 3 7.30 15.71 -2.14
C ASP A 3 6.20 14.71 -1.70
N GLU A 4 5.60 14.97 -0.55
CA GLU A 4 4.59 14.07 0.01
C GLU A 4 3.36 13.93 -0.88
N THR A 5 2.96 15.02 -1.56
CA THR A 5 1.82 15.00 -2.47
C THR A 5 2.10 14.11 -3.68
N SER A 6 3.30 14.22 -4.26
CA SER A 6 3.70 13.38 -5.39
C SER A 6 3.81 11.92 -4.99
N ASP A 7 4.34 11.63 -3.79
CA ASP A 7 4.44 10.28 -3.28
C ASP A 7 3.07 9.66 -3.02
N PHE A 8 2.12 10.45 -2.51
CA PHE A 8 0.75 9.98 -2.29
C PHE A 8 0.10 9.57 -3.62
N ALA A 9 0.22 10.41 -4.65
CA ALA A 9 -0.35 10.12 -5.96
C ALA A 9 0.29 8.88 -6.59
N LEU A 10 1.62 8.76 -6.48
CA LEU A 10 2.33 7.58 -6.98
C LEU A 10 1.90 6.32 -6.23
N GLY A 11 1.80 6.40 -4.91
CA GLY A 11 1.38 5.27 -4.09
C GLY A 11 -0.02 4.80 -4.44
N LYS A 12 -0.94 5.73 -4.67
CA LYS A 12 -2.31 5.41 -5.08
C LYS A 12 -2.32 4.67 -6.41
N LYS A 13 -1.54 5.14 -7.38
CA LYS A 13 -1.44 4.48 -8.68
C LYS A 13 -0.86 3.07 -8.54
N LEU A 14 0.24 2.93 -7.81
CA LEU A 14 0.91 1.65 -7.61
C LEU A 14 0.04 0.66 -6.84
N PHE A 15 -0.77 1.13 -5.91
CA PHE A 15 -1.70 0.28 -5.16
C PHE A 15 -2.60 -0.53 -6.11
N SER A 16 -3.00 0.07 -7.21
CA SER A 16 -3.92 -0.55 -8.16
C SER A 16 -3.21 -1.31 -9.29
N ILE A 17 -2.04 -0.84 -9.76
CA ILE A 17 -1.42 -1.40 -10.97
C ILE A 17 -0.29 -2.40 -10.71
N THR A 18 0.27 -2.44 -9.51
CA THR A 18 1.32 -3.41 -9.17
C THR A 18 0.76 -4.84 -9.25
N VAL A 19 1.59 -5.80 -9.63
CA VAL A 19 1.14 -7.19 -9.78
C VAL A 19 1.90 -8.07 -8.79
N PRO A 20 1.20 -8.79 -7.89
CA PRO A 20 -0.25 -8.78 -7.70
C PRO A 20 -0.73 -7.45 -7.12
N SER A 21 -1.92 -7.03 -7.52
CA SER A 21 -2.47 -5.74 -7.08
C SER A 21 -2.87 -5.77 -5.60
N CYS A 22 -2.50 -4.73 -4.87
CA CYS A 22 -2.94 -4.57 -3.48
C CYS A 22 -4.46 -4.49 -3.41
N ALA A 23 -5.08 -3.91 -4.43
CA ALA A 23 -6.54 -3.74 -4.49
C ALA A 23 -7.29 -5.07 -4.60
N ILE A 24 -6.65 -6.13 -5.08
CA ILE A 24 -7.28 -7.45 -5.19
C ILE A 24 -7.45 -8.06 -3.80
N CYS A 25 -6.51 -7.81 -2.90
CA CYS A 25 -6.49 -8.46 -1.58
C CYS A 25 -6.99 -7.57 -0.45
N HIS A 26 -6.88 -6.25 -0.60
CA HIS A 26 -7.20 -5.32 0.48
C HIS A 26 -8.33 -4.39 0.14
N THR A 27 -9.21 -4.14 1.12
CA THR A 27 -10.18 -3.06 1.04
C THR A 27 -9.52 -1.77 1.46
N LEU A 28 -9.62 -0.75 0.62
CA LEU A 28 -9.18 0.61 0.95
C LEU A 28 -10.12 1.58 0.24
N LYS A 29 -10.89 2.34 1.03
CA LYS A 29 -11.93 3.20 0.50
C LYS A 29 -11.42 4.24 -0.48
N ASP A 30 -10.29 4.89 -0.17
CA ASP A 30 -9.69 5.91 -1.04
C ASP A 30 -9.34 5.36 -2.42
N ALA A 31 -8.94 4.10 -2.49
CA ALA A 31 -8.58 3.44 -3.76
C ALA A 31 -9.79 2.81 -4.44
N GLY A 32 -10.96 2.84 -3.83
CA GLY A 32 -12.15 2.19 -4.36
C GLY A 32 -12.03 0.66 -4.40
N SER A 33 -11.13 0.08 -3.61
CA SER A 33 -10.88 -1.35 -3.64
C SER A 33 -11.67 -2.08 -2.56
N GLU A 34 -12.10 -3.31 -2.86
CA GLU A 34 -12.95 -4.12 -1.98
C GLU A 34 -12.41 -5.53 -1.79
N GLY A 35 -11.10 -5.72 -1.97
CA GLY A 35 -10.48 -7.03 -1.77
C GLY A 35 -10.62 -7.51 -0.33
N SER A 36 -10.90 -8.80 -0.15
CA SER A 36 -11.20 -9.36 1.17
C SER A 36 -10.23 -10.45 1.62
N VAL A 37 -9.15 -10.69 0.87
CA VAL A 37 -8.16 -11.70 1.23
C VAL A 37 -7.26 -11.21 2.36
N GLY A 38 -6.82 -9.94 2.30
CA GLY A 38 -6.03 -9.33 3.35
C GLY A 38 -6.89 -8.50 4.31
N PRO A 39 -6.27 -7.90 5.33
CA PRO A 39 -6.99 -7.02 6.25
C PRO A 39 -7.63 -5.83 5.53
N ILE A 40 -8.75 -5.35 6.09
CA ILE A 40 -9.37 -4.09 5.66
C ILE A 40 -8.48 -2.96 6.14
N LEU A 41 -7.83 -2.25 5.21
CA LEU A 41 -6.83 -1.25 5.57
C LEU A 41 -7.44 -0.05 6.31
N ASP A 42 -8.69 0.32 5.97
CA ASP A 42 -9.38 1.39 6.67
C ASP A 42 -9.61 1.09 8.16
N GLU A 43 -9.70 -0.18 8.51
CA GLU A 43 -9.85 -0.62 9.91
C GLU A 43 -8.50 -0.80 10.58
N LEU A 44 -7.55 -1.40 9.88
CA LEU A 44 -6.22 -1.69 10.41
C LEU A 44 -5.42 -0.41 10.66
N LYS A 45 -5.53 0.57 9.76
CA LYS A 45 -4.83 1.85 9.82
C LYS A 45 -3.33 1.69 10.10
N PRO A 46 -2.62 0.93 9.24
CA PRO A 46 -1.20 0.67 9.47
C PRO A 46 -0.37 1.94 9.28
N ASN A 47 0.69 2.09 10.08
CA ASN A 47 1.64 3.18 9.86
C ASN A 47 2.61 2.84 8.73
N GLN A 48 3.43 3.82 8.32
CA GLN A 48 4.35 3.64 7.20
C GLN A 48 5.35 2.52 7.42
N LEU A 49 5.88 2.40 8.63
CA LEU A 49 6.86 1.35 8.94
C LEU A 49 6.25 -0.04 8.79
N ARG A 50 5.03 -0.22 9.27
CA ARG A 50 4.34 -1.50 9.18
C ARG A 50 4.09 -1.89 7.72
N VAL A 51 3.64 -0.93 6.90
CA VAL A 51 3.41 -1.19 5.47
C VAL A 51 4.73 -1.48 4.76
N THR A 52 5.77 -0.68 5.03
CA THR A 52 7.10 -0.88 4.43
C THR A 52 7.65 -2.26 4.76
N THR A 53 7.55 -2.67 6.01
CA THR A 53 8.03 -3.99 6.45
C THR A 53 7.29 -5.11 5.74
N ALA A 54 5.96 -5.00 5.63
CA ALA A 54 5.15 -5.99 4.94
C ALA A 54 5.49 -6.06 3.44
N LEU A 55 5.73 -4.92 2.80
CA LEU A 55 6.09 -4.89 1.39
C LEU A 55 7.48 -5.49 1.15
N ASN A 56 8.43 -5.24 2.03
CA ASN A 56 9.78 -5.77 1.87
C ASN A 56 9.86 -7.27 2.13
N ASN A 57 9.18 -7.75 3.15
CA ASN A 57 9.34 -9.11 3.63
C ASN A 57 8.19 -10.05 3.28
N GLY A 58 7.04 -9.50 2.93
CA GLY A 58 5.81 -10.28 2.81
C GLY A 58 5.29 -10.66 4.19
N ILE A 59 4.05 -11.12 4.24
CA ILE A 59 3.43 -11.59 5.47
C ILE A 59 2.27 -12.51 5.11
N GLY A 60 2.26 -13.74 5.67
CA GLY A 60 1.21 -14.70 5.35
C GLY A 60 1.13 -14.97 3.85
N ALA A 61 -0.06 -14.81 3.27
CA ALA A 61 -0.27 -15.00 1.83
C ALA A 61 0.23 -13.82 0.99
N MET A 62 0.55 -12.68 1.61
CA MET A 62 1.06 -11.51 0.91
C MET A 62 2.53 -11.72 0.54
N PRO A 63 2.89 -11.69 -0.76
CA PRO A 63 4.27 -11.89 -1.17
C PRO A 63 5.13 -10.66 -0.89
N PRO A 64 6.47 -10.82 -0.79
CA PRO A 64 7.36 -9.68 -0.71
C PRO A 64 7.43 -8.95 -2.06
N PHE A 65 7.62 -7.63 -2.02
CA PHE A 65 7.67 -6.79 -3.21
C PHE A 65 9.03 -6.12 -3.42
N LYS A 66 10.01 -6.37 -2.55
CA LYS A 66 11.31 -5.68 -2.62
C LYS A 66 12.05 -5.90 -3.94
N ASP A 67 11.79 -7.01 -4.64
CA ASP A 67 12.41 -7.30 -5.92
C ASP A 67 11.57 -6.83 -7.11
N LYS A 68 10.35 -6.36 -6.86
CA LYS A 68 9.43 -5.89 -7.89
C LYS A 68 9.26 -4.38 -7.91
N LEU A 69 9.50 -3.74 -6.77
CA LEU A 69 9.33 -2.31 -6.59
C LEU A 69 10.62 -1.71 -6.06
N SER A 70 10.94 -0.50 -6.50
CA SER A 70 12.09 0.24 -5.96
C SER A 70 11.79 0.69 -4.54
N PRO A 71 12.84 1.04 -3.75
CA PRO A 71 12.62 1.60 -2.41
C PRO A 71 11.73 2.84 -2.43
N GLU A 72 11.83 3.69 -3.46
CA GLU A 72 11.01 4.88 -3.59
C GLU A 72 9.55 4.53 -3.85
N GLU A 73 9.30 3.49 -4.64
CA GLU A 73 7.94 3.01 -4.91
C GLU A 73 7.31 2.40 -3.67
N ILE A 74 8.08 1.61 -2.92
CA ILE A 74 7.62 1.04 -1.65
C ILE A 74 7.28 2.15 -0.66
N LYS A 75 8.13 3.17 -0.57
CA LYS A 75 7.89 4.32 0.28
C LYS A 75 6.60 5.04 -0.11
N ALA A 76 6.38 5.22 -1.41
CA ALA A 76 5.17 5.89 -1.90
C ALA A 76 3.91 5.10 -1.55
N ILE A 77 3.92 3.78 -1.69
CA ILE A 77 2.78 2.95 -1.31
C ILE A 77 2.55 3.03 0.20
N ALA A 78 3.61 2.95 0.99
CA ALA A 78 3.51 3.01 2.45
C ALA A 78 2.91 4.34 2.90
N LEU A 79 3.36 5.44 2.30
CA LEU A 79 2.81 6.76 2.59
C LEU A 79 1.33 6.82 2.21
N TYR A 80 0.99 6.36 1.02
CA TYR A 80 -0.38 6.37 0.55
C TYR A 80 -1.30 5.57 1.48
N VAL A 81 -0.95 4.32 1.76
CA VAL A 81 -1.81 3.45 2.58
C VAL A 81 -1.98 4.03 3.99
N SER A 82 -0.90 4.48 4.61
CA SER A 82 -0.97 5.00 5.98
C SER A 82 -1.85 6.25 6.07
N LYS A 83 -1.75 7.14 5.09
CA LYS A 83 -2.54 8.38 5.09
C LYS A 83 -3.98 8.14 4.64
N ALA A 84 -4.19 7.39 3.58
CA ALA A 84 -5.52 7.14 3.05
C ALA A 84 -6.39 6.35 4.05
N SER A 85 -5.81 5.40 4.76
CA SER A 85 -6.55 4.59 5.73
C SER A 85 -6.93 5.38 6.99
N THR A 86 -6.20 6.45 7.31
CA THR A 86 -6.50 7.28 8.48
C THR A 86 -7.34 8.51 8.15
N ALA A 87 -7.58 8.79 6.86
CA ALA A 87 -8.37 9.94 6.44
C ALA A 87 -9.88 9.74 6.59
N ASN A 88 -10.31 8.54 6.91
CA ASN A 88 -11.74 8.19 7.06
C ASN A 88 -12.19 8.32 8.49
#